data_fd4f6b9a85f64848ac60ac2ce22481d9
#
_entry.id   fd4f6b9a85f64848ac60ac2ce22481d9
#
_cell.length_a   1.000
_cell.length_b   1.000
_cell.length_c   1.000
_cell.angle_alpha   90.00
_cell.angle_beta   90.00
_cell.angle_gamma   90.00
#
_symmetry.space_group_name_H-M   'P 1'
#
loop_
_entity.id
_entity.type
_entity.pdbx_description
1 polymer ?
#
loop_
_entity_poly.entity_id
_entity_poly.type
_entity_poly.pdbx_seq_one_letter_code
_entity_poly.pdbx_strand_id
1 'polypeptide(L)'
;SMVASALKENGHRVILLDVFMGYSDKEENLDGIFDRADEISVKVDDIPEVAPDLAAVKASRKDQSPCFFGPNVIRMCQMADIVLMALHGENGENGKLQAAFDLLGVKYTGSDYLSSAIAMNKGMAKQLFASAGIPAPRGIAMKKENREDDVTKLPLTLPCVVKPCCGGSSIGVTIVRDAAEFKKALDEAFHWEDELVIEEYVKGREFSVGVIEGKALPVIEIAPIQGFYDYKNKYKAGSAVETCPADLPEEVSAQMRKYAEQVAEVIGLDTYSRSDFLLDE
;
A
#
# COMPACT_ATOMS: atom_id res chain seq x y z
N SER A 1 17.65 -5.74 5.16
CA SER A 1 16.87 -4.98 4.16
C SER A 1 17.80 -4.04 3.41
N MET A 2 17.67 -3.94 2.08
CA MET A 2 18.50 -3.06 1.22
C MET A 2 18.49 -1.61 1.71
N VAL A 3 17.34 -1.10 2.10
CA VAL A 3 17.20 0.28 2.62
C VAL A 3 18.05 0.50 3.87
N ALA A 4 18.02 -0.44 4.83
CA ALA A 4 18.83 -0.32 6.04
C ALA A 4 20.33 -0.34 5.72
N SER A 5 20.77 -1.16 4.75
CA SER A 5 22.17 -1.18 4.31
C SER A 5 22.57 0.14 3.67
N ALA A 6 21.74 0.68 2.75
CA ALA A 6 22.00 1.96 2.12
C ALA A 6 22.08 3.13 3.14
N LEU A 7 21.22 3.14 4.15
CA LEU A 7 21.27 4.13 5.21
C LEU A 7 22.56 4.01 6.05
N LYS A 8 23.00 2.79 6.38
CA LYS A 8 24.25 2.55 7.09
C LYS A 8 25.47 3.01 6.27
N GLU A 9 25.49 2.71 4.98
CA GLU A 9 26.53 3.17 4.04
C GLU A 9 26.63 4.70 3.98
N ASN A 10 25.50 5.39 4.19
CA ASN A 10 25.44 6.85 4.29
C ASN A 10 25.72 7.38 5.70
N GLY A 11 26.19 6.56 6.63
CA GLY A 11 26.64 6.95 7.96
C GLY A 11 25.54 7.08 9.01
N HIS A 12 24.32 6.58 8.74
CA HIS A 12 23.25 6.57 9.72
C HIS A 12 23.33 5.35 10.64
N ARG A 13 22.98 5.54 11.92
CA ARG A 13 22.77 4.43 12.87
C ARG A 13 21.35 3.91 12.70
N VAL A 14 21.20 2.68 12.22
CA VAL A 14 19.91 2.12 11.82
C VAL A 14 19.59 0.86 12.59
N ILE A 15 18.41 0.84 13.21
CA ILE A 15 17.84 -0.34 13.83
C ILE A 15 16.60 -0.76 13.03
N LEU A 16 16.54 -2.01 12.59
CA LEU A 16 15.32 -2.59 12.05
C LEU A 16 14.43 -3.01 13.21
N LEU A 17 13.19 -2.56 13.21
CA LEU A 17 12.24 -2.82 14.27
C LEU A 17 10.94 -3.36 13.71
N ASP A 18 10.52 -4.53 14.17
CA ASP A 18 9.17 -5.03 13.90
C ASP A 18 8.19 -4.32 14.83
N VAL A 19 7.27 -3.58 14.24
CA VAL A 19 6.32 -2.76 15.01
C VAL A 19 5.34 -3.58 15.85
N PHE A 20 5.02 -4.81 15.40
CA PHE A 20 4.08 -5.68 16.11
C PHE A 20 4.79 -6.59 17.11
N MET A 21 5.88 -7.25 16.72
CA MET A 21 6.62 -8.13 17.62
C MET A 21 7.44 -7.35 18.65
N GLY A 22 7.88 -6.15 18.28
CA GLY A 22 8.65 -5.26 19.16
C GLY A 22 10.08 -5.70 19.37
N TYR A 23 10.70 -5.05 20.32
CA TYR A 23 12.05 -5.36 20.79
C TYR A 23 11.99 -5.81 22.25
N SER A 24 12.33 -7.05 22.51
CA SER A 24 12.43 -7.59 23.87
C SER A 24 13.84 -8.13 24.07
N ASP A 25 14.71 -7.33 24.64
CA ASP A 25 15.96 -7.82 25.20
C ASP A 25 15.75 -8.23 26.67
N LYS A 26 16.64 -9.10 27.16
CA LYS A 26 16.65 -9.52 28.57
C LYS A 26 16.99 -8.36 29.51
N GLU A 27 17.64 -7.32 28.98
CA GLU A 27 17.92 -6.07 29.65
C GLU A 27 16.94 -5.01 29.18
N GLU A 28 16.04 -4.54 30.02
CA GLU A 28 15.10 -3.45 29.74
C GLU A 28 15.77 -2.08 29.52
N ASN A 29 17.11 -2.04 29.51
CA ASN A 29 17.88 -0.83 29.33
C ASN A 29 18.09 -0.51 27.84
N LEU A 30 17.35 0.47 27.35
CA LEU A 30 17.49 1.00 26.01
C LEU A 30 18.52 2.13 25.88
N ASP A 31 19.16 2.52 26.96
CA ASP A 31 20.14 3.61 26.93
C ASP A 31 21.32 3.25 26.01
N GLY A 32 21.66 4.16 25.12
CA GLY A 32 22.70 3.93 24.10
C GLY A 32 22.40 2.84 23.08
N ILE A 33 21.13 2.44 22.90
CA ILE A 33 20.77 1.36 21.96
C ILE A 33 21.20 1.67 20.52
N PHE A 34 21.14 2.92 20.08
CA PHE A 34 21.59 3.33 18.76
C PHE A 34 23.13 3.33 18.63
N ASP A 35 23.89 3.41 19.72
CA ASP A 35 25.34 3.26 19.69
C ASP A 35 25.75 1.81 19.46
N ARG A 36 24.85 0.86 19.76
CA ARG A 36 24.99 -0.59 19.54
C ARG A 36 24.16 -1.10 18.36
N ALA A 37 23.73 -0.21 17.45
CA ALA A 37 22.82 -0.56 16.36
C ALA A 37 23.37 -1.69 15.45
N ASP A 38 24.68 -1.80 15.29
CA ASP A 38 25.33 -2.84 14.50
C ASP A 38 25.33 -4.21 15.17
N GLU A 39 25.15 -4.26 16.49
CA GLU A 39 25.03 -5.50 17.27
C GLU A 39 23.60 -6.05 17.24
N ILE A 40 22.62 -5.20 16.91
CA ILE A 40 21.20 -5.53 16.85
C ILE A 40 20.88 -6.07 15.46
N SER A 41 20.79 -7.39 15.33
CA SER A 41 20.37 -8.02 14.08
C SER A 41 18.92 -8.49 14.17
N VAL A 42 18.08 -8.04 13.26
CA VAL A 42 16.77 -8.63 13.00
C VAL A 42 16.93 -9.56 11.79
N LYS A 43 16.56 -10.82 11.95
CA LYS A 43 16.45 -11.72 10.79
C LYS A 43 15.31 -11.22 9.92
N VAL A 44 15.62 -10.92 8.68
CA VAL A 44 14.61 -10.66 7.65
C VAL A 44 14.49 -11.95 6.86
N ASP A 45 13.41 -12.68 7.09
CA ASP A 45 13.12 -13.90 6.35
C ASP A 45 12.62 -13.56 4.93
N ASP A 46 12.73 -14.50 4.01
CA ASP A 46 12.16 -14.38 2.69
C ASP A 46 10.62 -14.29 2.79
N ILE A 47 10.01 -13.57 1.85
CA ILE A 47 8.54 -13.46 1.79
C ILE A 47 7.98 -14.84 1.45
N PRO A 48 7.14 -15.43 2.32
CA PRO A 48 6.60 -16.77 2.08
C PRO A 48 5.60 -16.74 0.92
N GLU A 49 5.55 -17.83 0.14
CA GLU A 49 4.56 -17.97 -0.95
C GLU A 49 3.11 -18.04 -0.45
N VAL A 50 2.93 -18.43 0.81
CA VAL A 50 1.62 -18.53 1.47
C VAL A 50 1.53 -17.45 2.54
N ALA A 51 0.40 -16.74 2.59
CA ALA A 51 0.16 -15.76 3.64
C ALA A 51 0.33 -16.38 5.03
N PRO A 52 1.03 -15.70 5.96
CA PRO A 52 1.22 -16.21 7.31
C PRO A 52 -0.11 -16.34 8.05
N ASP A 53 -0.22 -17.34 8.90
CA ASP A 53 -1.34 -17.45 9.83
C ASP A 53 -1.23 -16.33 10.88
N LEU A 54 -2.03 -15.28 10.70
CA LEU A 54 -2.03 -14.10 11.58
C LEU A 54 -2.43 -14.45 13.02
N ALA A 55 -3.26 -15.50 13.22
CA ALA A 55 -3.62 -15.95 14.55
C ALA A 55 -2.42 -16.60 15.25
N ALA A 56 -1.65 -17.42 14.52
CA ALA A 56 -0.41 -18.01 15.03
C ALA A 56 0.65 -16.94 15.33
N VAL A 57 0.82 -15.95 14.43
CA VAL A 57 1.74 -14.81 14.66
C VAL A 57 1.34 -14.04 15.92
N LYS A 58 0.05 -13.73 16.07
CA LYS A 58 -0.48 -13.05 17.26
C LYS A 58 -0.27 -13.87 18.52
N ALA A 59 -0.49 -15.17 18.48
CA ALA A 59 -0.28 -16.07 19.61
C ALA A 59 1.19 -16.24 20.01
N SER A 60 2.13 -16.08 19.06
CA SER A 60 3.57 -16.18 19.34
C SER A 60 4.15 -14.95 20.05
N ARG A 61 3.42 -13.83 20.04
CA ARG A 61 3.84 -12.60 20.69
C ARG A 61 3.87 -12.79 22.22
N LYS A 62 4.96 -12.38 22.87
CA LYS A 62 5.08 -12.51 24.34
C LYS A 62 4.08 -11.62 25.09
N ASP A 63 3.86 -10.41 24.60
CA ASP A 63 2.86 -9.50 25.12
C ASP A 63 1.53 -9.73 24.42
N GLN A 64 0.57 -10.29 25.14
CA GLN A 64 -0.80 -10.56 24.65
C GLN A 64 -1.76 -9.38 24.86
N SER A 65 -1.25 -8.19 25.14
CA SER A 65 -2.08 -6.98 25.22
C SER A 65 -2.79 -6.69 23.87
N PRO A 66 -3.92 -5.98 23.88
CA PRO A 66 -4.59 -5.58 22.64
C PRO A 66 -3.85 -4.47 21.87
N CYS A 67 -2.75 -3.94 22.43
CA CYS A 67 -1.96 -2.89 21.79
C CYS A 67 -1.29 -3.43 20.52
N PHE A 68 -1.39 -2.69 19.41
CA PHE A 68 -0.71 -3.05 18.17
C PHE A 68 0.81 -2.99 18.32
N PHE A 69 1.32 -2.00 19.05
CA PHE A 69 2.75 -1.83 19.26
C PHE A 69 3.30 -2.91 20.20
N GLY A 70 4.34 -3.59 19.75
CA GLY A 70 5.09 -4.55 20.57
C GLY A 70 5.91 -3.86 21.66
N PRO A 71 6.54 -4.66 22.56
CA PRO A 71 7.36 -4.13 23.62
C PRO A 71 8.43 -3.16 23.11
N ASN A 72 8.64 -2.06 23.80
CA ASN A 72 9.66 -1.03 23.53
C ASN A 72 9.55 -0.27 22.20
N VAL A 73 8.61 -0.59 21.31
CA VAL A 73 8.48 0.06 19.98
C VAL A 73 8.36 1.57 20.13
N ILE A 74 7.38 2.05 20.88
CA ILE A 74 7.11 3.48 21.03
C ILE A 74 8.34 4.19 21.62
N ARG A 75 8.93 3.61 22.66
CA ARG A 75 10.11 4.20 23.30
C ARG A 75 11.30 4.29 22.35
N MET A 76 11.57 3.25 21.58
CA MET A 76 12.63 3.25 20.56
C MET A 76 12.37 4.26 19.43
N CYS A 77 11.14 4.35 18.97
CA CYS A 77 10.75 5.35 17.98
C CYS A 77 10.91 6.79 18.50
N GLN A 78 10.61 7.05 19.77
CA GLN A 78 10.82 8.35 20.41
C GLN A 78 12.30 8.69 20.63
N MET A 79 13.18 7.70 20.75
CA MET A 79 14.63 7.87 20.86
C MET A 79 15.32 8.08 19.51
N ALA A 80 14.67 7.71 18.41
CA ALA A 80 15.20 7.91 17.06
C ALA A 80 15.06 9.37 16.61
N ASP A 81 16.00 9.86 15.81
CA ASP A 81 15.88 11.17 15.18
C ASP A 81 14.72 11.19 14.17
N ILE A 82 14.51 10.06 13.49
CA ILE A 82 13.40 9.83 12.52
C ILE A 82 13.12 8.33 12.38
N VAL A 83 11.87 7.98 12.14
CA VAL A 83 11.42 6.63 11.82
C VAL A 83 11.16 6.52 10.32
N LEU A 84 11.91 5.68 9.63
CA LEU A 84 11.61 5.35 8.24
C LEU A 84 10.50 4.30 8.20
N MET A 85 9.36 4.68 7.65
CA MET A 85 8.18 3.83 7.53
C MET A 85 8.33 2.88 6.33
N ALA A 86 8.70 1.62 6.59
CA ALA A 86 8.86 0.59 5.55
C ALA A 86 7.78 -0.50 5.67
N LEU A 87 6.57 -0.10 6.02
CA LEU A 87 5.41 -0.97 6.19
C LEU A 87 4.51 -0.90 4.96
N HIS A 88 3.79 -1.99 4.68
CA HIS A 88 2.84 -2.08 3.59
C HIS A 88 1.44 -2.43 4.10
N GLY A 89 0.42 -1.94 3.40
CA GLY A 89 -0.97 -2.24 3.68
C GLY A 89 -1.51 -1.63 4.97
N GLU A 90 -2.49 -2.30 5.56
CA GLU A 90 -3.18 -1.84 6.76
C GLU A 90 -2.21 -1.56 7.91
N ASN A 91 -2.54 -0.53 8.68
CA ASN A 91 -1.77 0.10 9.76
C ASN A 91 -0.53 0.88 9.29
N GLY A 92 0.20 0.44 8.27
CA GLY A 92 1.38 1.14 7.76
C GLY A 92 1.06 2.27 6.80
N GLU A 93 0.07 2.05 5.90
CA GLU A 93 -0.25 2.99 4.81
C GLU A 93 -1.64 3.64 4.94
N ASN A 94 -2.44 3.29 5.96
CA ASN A 94 -3.81 3.79 6.13
C ASN A 94 -3.97 4.91 7.16
N GLY A 95 -2.88 5.55 7.57
CA GLY A 95 -2.89 6.68 8.50
C GLY A 95 -2.91 6.33 9.99
N LYS A 96 -3.16 5.07 10.36
CA LYS A 96 -3.27 4.68 11.78
C LYS A 96 -1.95 4.86 12.55
N LEU A 97 -0.84 4.40 12.00
CA LEU A 97 0.47 4.57 12.63
C LEU A 97 0.91 6.03 12.59
N GLN A 98 0.68 6.71 11.48
CA GLN A 98 0.97 8.14 11.33
C GLN A 98 0.27 8.95 12.42
N ALA A 99 -1.05 8.75 12.61
CA ALA A 99 -1.81 9.42 13.66
C ALA A 99 -1.29 9.12 15.08
N ALA A 100 -0.89 7.85 15.33
CA ALA A 100 -0.29 7.50 16.62
C ALA A 100 1.05 8.20 16.82
N PHE A 101 1.90 8.25 15.81
CA PHE A 101 3.20 8.90 15.87
C PHE A 101 3.07 10.41 16.03
N ASP A 102 2.12 11.06 15.38
CA ASP A 102 1.83 12.48 15.57
C ASP A 102 1.51 12.78 17.04
N LEU A 103 0.61 12.00 17.66
CA LEU A 103 0.24 12.16 19.07
C LEU A 103 1.40 11.87 20.04
N LEU A 104 2.33 11.01 19.66
CA LEU A 104 3.48 10.62 20.46
C LEU A 104 4.70 11.51 20.21
N GLY A 105 4.63 12.47 19.29
CA GLY A 105 5.73 13.34 18.91
C GLY A 105 6.88 12.63 18.19
N VAL A 106 6.60 11.49 17.54
CA VAL A 106 7.57 10.71 16.79
C VAL A 106 7.65 11.27 15.37
N LYS A 107 8.85 11.61 14.90
CA LYS A 107 9.08 12.00 13.51
C LYS A 107 9.17 10.74 12.63
N TYR A 108 8.50 10.76 11.50
CA TYR A 108 8.48 9.63 10.54
C TYR A 108 8.56 10.12 9.10
N THR A 109 8.87 9.22 8.18
CA THR A 109 8.87 9.48 6.73
C THR A 109 7.52 9.12 6.13
N GLY A 110 7.18 9.79 5.02
CA GLY A 110 5.93 9.55 4.29
C GLY A 110 4.88 10.61 4.58
N SER A 111 3.71 10.40 4.02
CA SER A 111 2.57 11.31 4.13
C SER A 111 1.89 11.23 5.50
N ASP A 112 1.13 12.25 5.86
CA ASP A 112 0.41 12.32 7.11
C ASP A 112 -0.74 11.30 7.23
N TYR A 113 -1.40 11.27 8.38
CA TYR A 113 -2.47 10.31 8.68
C TYR A 113 -3.69 10.48 7.76
N LEU A 114 -4.08 11.73 7.43
CA LEU A 114 -5.29 11.99 6.67
C LEU A 114 -5.11 11.65 5.20
N SER A 115 -4.03 12.14 4.60
CA SER A 115 -3.72 11.86 3.20
C SER A 115 -3.46 10.37 2.96
N SER A 116 -2.78 9.70 3.87
CA SER A 116 -2.58 8.25 3.84
C SER A 116 -3.90 7.48 3.91
N ALA A 117 -4.81 7.87 4.81
CA ALA A 117 -6.13 7.24 4.93
C ALA A 117 -6.99 7.41 3.67
N ILE A 118 -6.97 8.61 3.07
CA ILE A 118 -7.69 8.91 1.82
C ILE A 118 -7.09 8.12 0.66
N ALA A 119 -5.76 8.10 0.52
CA ALA A 119 -5.09 7.37 -0.56
C ALA A 119 -5.37 5.86 -0.50
N MET A 120 -5.46 5.29 0.70
CA MET A 120 -5.78 3.88 0.90
C MET A 120 -7.23 3.57 0.55
N ASN A 121 -8.17 4.50 0.77
CA ASN A 121 -9.59 4.33 0.46
C ASN A 121 -9.89 4.69 -1.00
N LYS A 122 -9.96 3.67 -1.88
CA LYS A 122 -10.19 3.84 -3.31
C LYS A 122 -11.50 4.58 -3.64
N GLY A 123 -12.54 4.37 -2.83
CA GLY A 123 -13.83 5.05 -3.01
C GLY A 123 -13.70 6.56 -2.79
N MET A 124 -13.04 6.99 -1.71
CA MET A 124 -12.80 8.40 -1.40
C MET A 124 -11.81 9.02 -2.39
N ALA A 125 -10.71 8.34 -2.70
CA ALA A 125 -9.71 8.83 -3.65
C ALA A 125 -10.34 9.09 -5.02
N LYS A 126 -11.19 8.19 -5.53
CA LYS A 126 -11.91 8.36 -6.82
C LYS A 126 -12.84 9.57 -6.82
N GLN A 127 -13.49 9.90 -5.70
CA GLN A 127 -14.33 11.10 -5.60
C GLN A 127 -13.48 12.38 -5.71
N LEU A 128 -12.33 12.40 -5.07
CA LEU A 128 -11.38 13.52 -5.19
C LEU A 128 -10.81 13.62 -6.61
N PHE A 129 -10.46 12.51 -7.25
CA PHE A 129 -10.01 12.51 -8.64
C PHE A 129 -11.06 13.07 -9.58
N ALA A 130 -12.31 12.64 -9.42
CA ALA A 130 -13.42 13.16 -10.22
C ALA A 130 -13.60 14.67 -10.04
N SER A 131 -13.51 15.17 -8.80
CA SER A 131 -13.63 16.61 -8.51
C SER A 131 -12.49 17.44 -9.10
N ALA A 132 -11.31 16.86 -9.26
CA ALA A 132 -10.11 17.49 -9.81
C ALA A 132 -9.93 17.25 -11.33
N GLY A 133 -10.85 16.51 -11.96
CA GLY A 133 -10.75 16.17 -13.39
C GLY A 133 -9.61 15.18 -13.72
N ILE A 134 -9.17 14.41 -12.72
CA ILE A 134 -8.18 13.36 -12.92
C ILE A 134 -8.91 12.08 -13.40
N PRO A 135 -8.52 11.49 -14.53
CA PRO A 135 -9.18 10.30 -15.05
C PRO A 135 -8.97 9.10 -14.13
N ALA A 136 -10.04 8.33 -13.93
CA ALA A 136 -10.01 7.06 -13.23
C ALA A 136 -11.08 6.14 -13.85
N PRO A 137 -10.95 4.81 -13.75
CA PRO A 137 -11.97 3.88 -14.22
C PRO A 137 -13.35 4.23 -13.63
N ARG A 138 -14.40 4.28 -14.43
CA ARG A 138 -15.74 4.57 -13.92
C ARG A 138 -16.22 3.46 -13.02
N GLY A 139 -16.89 3.81 -11.93
CA GLY A 139 -17.32 2.81 -10.97
C GLY A 139 -18.13 3.38 -9.84
N ILE A 140 -18.50 2.50 -8.92
CA ILE A 140 -19.28 2.80 -7.73
C ILE A 140 -18.58 2.24 -6.49
N ALA A 141 -18.83 2.84 -5.33
CA ALA A 141 -18.59 2.23 -4.04
C ALA A 141 -19.87 1.52 -3.57
N MET A 142 -19.75 0.32 -3.01
CA MET A 142 -20.86 -0.48 -2.50
C MET A 142 -20.55 -0.94 -1.08
N LYS A 143 -21.41 -0.59 -0.15
CA LYS A 143 -21.35 -1.13 1.22
C LYS A 143 -22.16 -2.41 1.31
N LYS A 144 -21.72 -3.32 2.19
CA LYS A 144 -22.35 -4.62 2.43
C LYS A 144 -23.82 -4.53 2.80
N GLU A 145 -24.20 -3.50 3.55
CA GLU A 145 -25.58 -3.21 3.94
C GLU A 145 -26.50 -2.83 2.76
N ASN A 146 -25.91 -2.30 1.68
CA ASN A 146 -26.60 -1.88 0.47
C ASN A 146 -26.24 -2.77 -0.74
N ARG A 147 -25.90 -4.01 -0.47
CA ARG A 147 -25.47 -4.96 -1.48
C ARG A 147 -26.54 -5.21 -2.53
N GLU A 148 -26.18 -5.13 -3.80
CA GLU A 148 -26.97 -5.55 -4.95
C GLU A 148 -26.23 -6.67 -5.70
N ASP A 149 -26.83 -7.84 -5.79
CA ASP A 149 -26.25 -9.04 -6.42
C ASP A 149 -26.44 -9.07 -7.95
N ASP A 150 -27.29 -8.23 -8.48
CA ASP A 150 -27.59 -8.15 -9.91
C ASP A 150 -26.86 -6.98 -10.56
N VAL A 151 -25.77 -7.28 -11.27
CA VAL A 151 -24.95 -6.28 -11.95
C VAL A 151 -25.72 -5.44 -12.97
N THR A 152 -26.83 -5.97 -13.53
CA THR A 152 -27.64 -5.27 -14.53
C THR A 152 -28.42 -4.08 -13.95
N LYS A 153 -28.58 -4.04 -12.62
CA LYS A 153 -29.20 -2.92 -11.91
C LYS A 153 -28.21 -1.82 -11.53
N LEU A 154 -26.93 -2.05 -11.75
CA LEU A 154 -25.87 -1.10 -11.44
C LEU A 154 -25.48 -0.29 -12.67
N PRO A 155 -24.99 0.95 -12.53
CA PRO A 155 -24.52 1.77 -13.65
C PRO A 155 -23.14 1.32 -14.14
N LEU A 156 -23.00 0.03 -14.44
CA LEU A 156 -21.74 -0.62 -14.79
C LEU A 156 -21.94 -1.49 -16.04
N THR A 157 -20.87 -1.67 -16.78
CA THR A 157 -20.81 -2.60 -17.92
C THR A 157 -19.82 -3.72 -17.63
N LEU A 158 -20.11 -4.91 -18.16
CA LEU A 158 -19.15 -6.01 -18.14
C LEU A 158 -18.16 -5.89 -19.32
N PRO A 159 -16.89 -6.29 -19.12
CA PRO A 159 -16.32 -6.76 -17.86
C PRO A 159 -16.13 -5.65 -16.84
N CYS A 160 -16.24 -6.00 -15.54
CA CYS A 160 -15.97 -5.08 -14.44
C CYS A 160 -15.00 -5.71 -13.43
N VAL A 161 -14.46 -4.89 -12.56
CA VAL A 161 -13.56 -5.31 -11.47
C VAL A 161 -14.25 -5.08 -10.14
N VAL A 162 -14.34 -6.13 -9.33
CA VAL A 162 -14.81 -6.07 -7.93
C VAL A 162 -13.59 -6.14 -7.04
N LYS A 163 -13.44 -5.21 -6.12
CA LYS A 163 -12.28 -5.16 -5.21
C LYS A 163 -12.60 -4.52 -3.87
N PRO A 164 -11.92 -4.91 -2.77
CA PRO A 164 -11.98 -4.23 -1.49
C PRO A 164 -11.61 -2.75 -1.60
N CYS A 165 -12.29 -1.90 -0.85
CA CYS A 165 -12.12 -0.45 -0.91
C CYS A 165 -10.72 -0.02 -0.43
N CYS A 166 -10.27 -0.58 0.71
CA CYS A 166 -8.98 -0.25 1.34
C CYS A 166 -7.92 -1.34 1.17
N GLY A 167 -8.26 -2.49 0.58
CA GLY A 167 -7.33 -3.59 0.34
C GLY A 167 -6.21 -3.25 -0.64
N GLY A 168 -5.08 -3.94 -0.50
CA GLY A 168 -3.92 -3.85 -1.38
C GLY A 168 -3.53 -5.17 -2.00
N SER A 169 -2.44 -5.17 -2.79
CA SER A 169 -1.79 -6.38 -3.34
C SER A 169 -2.72 -7.33 -4.11
N SER A 170 -3.78 -6.81 -4.73
CA SER A 170 -4.78 -7.58 -5.50
C SER A 170 -5.54 -8.65 -4.67
N ILE A 171 -5.50 -8.57 -3.34
CA ILE A 171 -6.27 -9.49 -2.46
C ILE A 171 -7.76 -9.15 -2.58
N GLY A 172 -8.60 -10.17 -2.80
CA GLY A 172 -10.05 -10.00 -2.97
C GLY A 172 -10.46 -9.31 -4.28
N VAL A 173 -9.55 -9.16 -5.24
CA VAL A 173 -9.81 -8.55 -6.55
C VAL A 173 -10.27 -9.62 -7.54
N THR A 174 -11.42 -9.40 -8.17
CA THR A 174 -11.98 -10.30 -9.18
C THR A 174 -12.38 -9.52 -10.43
N ILE A 175 -11.92 -9.97 -11.60
CA ILE A 175 -12.40 -9.48 -12.89
C ILE A 175 -13.63 -10.32 -13.27
N VAL A 176 -14.79 -9.69 -13.30
CA VAL A 176 -16.09 -10.29 -13.64
C VAL A 176 -16.37 -10.08 -15.12
N ARG A 177 -16.48 -11.17 -15.85
CA ARG A 177 -16.77 -11.14 -17.30
C ARG A 177 -18.21 -11.52 -17.63
N ASP A 178 -18.85 -12.28 -16.74
CA ASP A 178 -20.21 -12.74 -16.86
C ASP A 178 -21.03 -12.36 -15.63
N ALA A 179 -22.29 -11.98 -15.81
CA ALA A 179 -23.20 -11.64 -14.71
C ALA A 179 -23.37 -12.78 -13.69
N ALA A 180 -23.26 -14.03 -14.12
CA ALA A 180 -23.31 -15.18 -13.22
C ALA A 180 -22.15 -15.24 -12.22
N GLU A 181 -21.00 -14.65 -12.52
CA GLU A 181 -19.83 -14.60 -11.65
C GLU A 181 -19.93 -13.47 -10.60
N PHE A 182 -20.78 -12.46 -10.83
CA PHE A 182 -20.78 -11.22 -10.06
C PHE A 182 -21.08 -11.45 -8.58
N LYS A 183 -22.10 -12.26 -8.27
CA LYS A 183 -22.45 -12.58 -6.88
C LYS A 183 -21.27 -13.24 -6.13
N LYS A 184 -20.58 -14.18 -6.79
CA LYS A 184 -19.41 -14.86 -6.19
C LYS A 184 -18.26 -13.88 -5.95
N ALA A 185 -18.02 -12.97 -6.89
CA ALA A 185 -17.01 -11.93 -6.74
C ALA A 185 -17.31 -11.00 -5.56
N LEU A 186 -18.59 -10.64 -5.35
CA LEU A 186 -19.00 -9.87 -4.16
C LEU A 186 -18.80 -10.68 -2.86
N ASP A 187 -19.19 -11.97 -2.84
CA ASP A 187 -18.99 -12.82 -1.67
C ASP A 187 -17.51 -12.89 -1.27
N GLU A 188 -16.62 -13.04 -2.24
CA GLU A 188 -15.18 -13.09 -2.04
C GLU A 188 -14.65 -11.74 -1.52
N ALA A 189 -14.99 -10.63 -2.16
CA ALA A 189 -14.51 -9.32 -1.76
C ALA A 189 -15.06 -8.88 -0.39
N PHE A 190 -16.35 -9.15 -0.08
CA PHE A 190 -16.96 -8.87 1.22
C PHE A 190 -16.48 -9.78 2.36
N HIS A 191 -15.71 -10.82 2.04
CA HIS A 191 -14.97 -11.57 3.06
C HIS A 191 -13.85 -10.73 3.69
N TRP A 192 -13.29 -9.80 2.91
CA TRP A 192 -12.16 -8.98 3.34
C TRP A 192 -12.56 -7.64 3.92
N GLU A 193 -13.56 -6.98 3.33
CA GLU A 193 -14.00 -5.64 3.75
C GLU A 193 -15.51 -5.47 3.58
N ASP A 194 -16.11 -4.59 4.40
CA ASP A 194 -17.54 -4.27 4.31
C ASP A 194 -17.85 -3.14 3.30
N GLU A 195 -16.84 -2.60 2.63
CA GLU A 195 -16.98 -1.63 1.54
C GLU A 195 -16.12 -2.04 0.34
N LEU A 196 -16.74 -2.03 -0.84
CA LEU A 196 -16.11 -2.43 -2.10
C LEU A 196 -16.12 -1.28 -3.09
N VAL A 197 -15.18 -1.32 -4.03
CA VAL A 197 -15.22 -0.56 -5.27
C VAL A 197 -15.47 -1.55 -6.40
N ILE A 198 -16.47 -1.22 -7.25
CA ILE A 198 -16.79 -1.97 -8.46
C ILE A 198 -16.63 -0.99 -9.61
N GLU A 199 -15.75 -1.31 -10.55
CA GLU A 199 -15.40 -0.39 -11.61
C GLU A 199 -15.25 -1.10 -12.96
N GLU A 200 -15.31 -0.34 -14.06
CA GLU A 200 -15.06 -0.86 -15.38
C GLU A 200 -13.68 -1.50 -15.47
N TYR A 201 -13.59 -2.60 -16.23
CA TYR A 201 -12.31 -3.22 -16.53
C TYR A 201 -11.63 -2.46 -17.66
N VAL A 202 -10.52 -1.85 -17.35
CA VAL A 202 -9.64 -1.20 -18.32
C VAL A 202 -8.60 -2.21 -18.79
N LYS A 203 -8.65 -2.55 -20.09
CA LYS A 203 -7.64 -3.38 -20.72
C LYS A 203 -6.53 -2.48 -21.25
N GLY A 204 -5.31 -2.67 -20.78
CA GLY A 204 -4.21 -1.82 -21.21
C GLY A 204 -2.88 -2.24 -20.58
N ARG A 205 -1.86 -1.43 -20.88
CA ARG A 205 -0.53 -1.54 -20.29
C ARG A 205 -0.55 -0.92 -18.90
N GLU A 206 0.18 -1.53 -17.96
CA GLU A 206 0.26 -1.05 -16.56
C GLU A 206 1.53 -0.26 -16.32
N PHE A 207 1.38 0.90 -15.67
CA PHE A 207 2.48 1.80 -15.36
C PHE A 207 2.41 2.27 -13.91
N SER A 208 3.56 2.70 -13.40
CA SER A 208 3.68 3.28 -12.07
C SER A 208 4.51 4.55 -12.12
N VAL A 209 4.08 5.56 -11.36
CA VAL A 209 4.80 6.83 -11.26
C VAL A 209 4.99 7.20 -9.79
N GLY A 210 6.24 7.24 -9.37
CA GLY A 210 6.61 7.77 -8.06
C GLY A 210 6.59 9.29 -8.07
N VAL A 211 6.20 9.90 -6.95
CA VAL A 211 6.28 11.35 -6.71
C VAL A 211 7.10 11.57 -5.45
N ILE A 212 8.09 12.42 -5.49
CA ILE A 212 8.91 12.85 -4.35
C ILE A 212 8.83 14.37 -4.24
N GLU A 213 8.44 14.86 -3.07
CA GLU A 213 8.29 16.31 -2.81
C GLU A 213 7.50 17.03 -3.90
N GLY A 214 6.39 16.43 -4.32
CA GLY A 214 5.50 16.97 -5.34
C GLY A 214 6.02 16.87 -6.77
N LYS A 215 7.15 16.21 -7.03
CA LYS A 215 7.74 16.03 -8.37
C LYS A 215 7.70 14.58 -8.80
N ALA A 216 7.12 14.34 -9.97
CA ALA A 216 7.04 13.02 -10.55
C ALA A 216 8.40 12.51 -11.05
N LEU A 217 8.70 11.28 -10.74
CA LEU A 217 9.83 10.52 -11.27
C LEU A 217 9.51 9.99 -12.68
N PRO A 218 10.50 9.42 -13.38
CA PRO A 218 10.26 8.75 -14.66
C PRO A 218 9.19 7.67 -14.53
N VAL A 219 8.37 7.52 -15.56
CA VAL A 219 7.34 6.48 -15.64
C VAL A 219 7.98 5.10 -15.71
N ILE A 220 7.47 4.17 -14.93
CA ILE A 220 7.88 2.76 -14.96
C ILE A 220 6.75 1.96 -15.63
N GLU A 221 7.06 1.16 -16.62
CA GLU A 221 6.15 0.14 -17.13
C GLU A 221 6.30 -1.14 -16.34
N ILE A 222 5.17 -1.77 -15.98
CA ILE A 222 5.11 -3.05 -15.28
C ILE A 222 4.41 -4.06 -16.19
N ALA A 223 5.18 -4.93 -16.83
CA ALA A 223 4.68 -5.93 -17.74
C ALA A 223 4.73 -7.32 -17.08
N PRO A 224 3.60 -7.89 -16.60
CA PRO A 224 3.60 -9.26 -16.08
C PRO A 224 3.94 -10.25 -17.21
N ILE A 225 4.82 -11.22 -16.91
CA ILE A 225 5.24 -12.22 -17.90
C ILE A 225 4.09 -13.17 -18.25
N GLN A 226 3.18 -13.41 -17.29
CA GLN A 226 2.01 -14.25 -17.50
C GLN A 226 0.79 -13.69 -16.76
N GLY A 227 -0.34 -13.59 -17.45
CA GLY A 227 -1.65 -13.30 -16.86
C GLY A 227 -1.82 -11.86 -16.40
N PHE A 228 -2.45 -11.69 -15.25
CA PHE A 228 -2.75 -10.43 -14.59
C PHE A 228 -1.71 -10.15 -13.49
N TYR A 229 -1.43 -8.89 -13.19
CA TYR A 229 -0.48 -8.50 -12.13
C TYR A 229 -1.11 -8.72 -10.74
N ASP A 230 -1.29 -10.00 -10.39
CA ASP A 230 -1.85 -10.47 -9.13
C ASP A 230 -0.80 -10.51 -8.01
N TYR A 231 -1.20 -10.95 -6.82
CA TYR A 231 -0.32 -11.08 -5.65
C TYR A 231 0.94 -11.90 -5.96
N LYS A 232 0.79 -13.03 -6.65
CA LYS A 232 1.91 -13.90 -7.00
C LYS A 232 2.91 -13.21 -7.93
N ASN A 233 2.40 -12.45 -8.91
CA ASN A 233 3.23 -11.72 -9.87
C ASN A 233 3.88 -10.48 -9.24
N LYS A 234 3.32 -9.92 -8.15
CA LYS A 234 3.89 -8.78 -7.43
C LYS A 234 5.10 -9.13 -6.57
N TYR A 235 5.12 -10.32 -5.97
CA TYR A 235 6.14 -10.68 -4.97
C TYR A 235 7.09 -11.79 -5.39
N LYS A 236 6.86 -12.45 -6.51
CA LYS A 236 7.78 -13.45 -7.05
C LYS A 236 8.80 -12.77 -7.95
N ALA A 237 10.06 -12.84 -7.56
CA ALA A 237 11.16 -12.29 -8.36
C ALA A 237 11.14 -12.86 -9.80
N GLY A 238 11.20 -11.96 -10.80
CA GLY A 238 11.17 -12.34 -12.21
C GLY A 238 9.80 -12.67 -12.78
N SER A 239 8.69 -12.31 -12.09
CA SER A 239 7.31 -12.50 -12.61
C SER A 239 6.80 -11.34 -13.44
N ALA A 240 7.43 -10.18 -13.35
CA ALA A 240 7.16 -9.00 -14.17
C ALA A 240 8.48 -8.45 -14.74
N VAL A 241 8.37 -7.80 -15.89
CA VAL A 241 9.45 -7.00 -16.46
C VAL A 241 9.15 -5.54 -16.14
N GLU A 242 10.06 -4.89 -15.44
CA GLU A 242 9.97 -3.47 -15.11
C GLU A 242 10.92 -2.70 -16.03
N THR A 243 10.39 -1.72 -16.76
CA THR A 243 11.15 -0.87 -17.68
C THR A 243 11.08 0.57 -17.23
N CYS A 244 12.24 1.17 -16.93
CA CYS A 244 12.35 2.57 -16.49
C CYS A 244 13.51 3.27 -17.23
N PRO A 245 13.26 4.41 -17.90
CA PRO A 245 11.93 4.96 -18.22
C PRO A 245 11.14 4.05 -19.15
N ALA A 246 9.82 4.08 -19.05
CA ALA A 246 8.92 3.32 -19.90
C ALA A 246 9.05 3.72 -21.38
N ASP A 247 8.89 2.77 -22.28
CA ASP A 247 8.83 3.04 -23.72
C ASP A 247 7.44 3.59 -24.10
N LEU A 248 7.33 4.91 -24.02
CA LEU A 248 6.12 5.70 -24.28
C LEU A 248 6.44 6.95 -25.09
N PRO A 249 5.47 7.44 -25.91
CA PRO A 249 5.55 8.79 -26.45
C PRO A 249 5.71 9.82 -25.30
N GLU A 250 6.58 10.83 -25.50
CA GLU A 250 6.85 11.84 -24.45
C GLU A 250 5.58 12.55 -23.97
N GLU A 251 4.62 12.80 -24.86
CA GLU A 251 3.34 13.42 -24.49
C GLU A 251 2.55 12.57 -23.49
N VAL A 252 2.52 11.25 -23.68
CA VAL A 252 1.83 10.31 -22.78
C VAL A 252 2.56 10.22 -21.45
N SER A 253 3.90 10.08 -21.48
CA SER A 253 4.73 10.07 -20.30
C SER A 253 4.59 11.35 -19.47
N ALA A 254 4.62 12.52 -20.13
CA ALA A 254 4.44 13.81 -19.48
C ALA A 254 3.04 13.94 -18.85
N GLN A 255 2.00 13.43 -19.53
CA GLN A 255 0.64 13.46 -19.01
C GLN A 255 0.46 12.55 -17.79
N MET A 256 1.04 11.34 -17.77
CA MET A 256 1.03 10.47 -16.61
C MET A 256 1.74 11.10 -15.41
N ARG A 257 2.91 11.67 -15.63
CA ARG A 257 3.66 12.41 -14.59
C ARG A 257 2.84 13.54 -14.00
N LYS A 258 2.20 14.34 -14.87
CA LYS A 258 1.32 15.44 -14.45
C LYS A 258 0.14 14.94 -13.62
N TYR A 259 -0.52 13.84 -14.01
CA TYR A 259 -1.59 13.25 -13.23
C TYR A 259 -1.10 12.72 -11.88
N ALA A 260 0.08 12.11 -11.80
CA ALA A 260 0.65 11.67 -10.53
C ALA A 260 0.92 12.84 -9.56
N GLU A 261 1.43 13.97 -10.08
CA GLU A 261 1.62 15.20 -9.30
C GLU A 261 0.26 15.77 -8.82
N GLN A 262 -0.74 15.81 -9.70
CA GLN A 262 -2.09 16.27 -9.34
C GLN A 262 -2.76 15.36 -8.30
N VAL A 263 -2.56 14.03 -8.38
CA VAL A 263 -3.03 13.08 -7.36
C VAL A 263 -2.40 13.41 -6.01
N ALA A 264 -1.09 13.60 -5.97
CA ALA A 264 -0.38 13.94 -4.74
C ALA A 264 -0.91 15.26 -4.15
N GLU A 265 -1.11 16.28 -4.96
CA GLU A 265 -1.64 17.58 -4.53
C GLU A 265 -3.07 17.48 -3.99
N VAL A 266 -3.97 16.82 -4.72
CA VAL A 266 -5.41 16.74 -4.39
C VAL A 266 -5.67 15.90 -3.14
N ILE A 267 -4.91 14.83 -2.93
CA ILE A 267 -5.00 14.02 -1.70
C ILE A 267 -4.25 14.67 -0.55
N GLY A 268 -3.28 15.55 -0.83
CA GLY A 268 -2.38 16.14 0.17
C GLY A 268 -1.22 15.20 0.54
N LEU A 269 -0.80 14.34 -0.39
CA LEU A 269 0.35 13.45 -0.17
C LEU A 269 1.64 14.26 -0.16
N ASP A 270 2.40 14.09 0.90
CA ASP A 270 3.69 14.74 1.10
C ASP A 270 4.84 13.73 1.04
N THR A 271 6.06 14.20 1.06
CA THR A 271 7.31 13.45 1.05
C THR A 271 7.44 12.52 -0.16
N TYR A 272 6.76 11.40 -0.19
CA TYR A 272 6.73 10.48 -1.33
C TYR A 272 5.40 9.73 -1.45
N SER A 273 5.04 9.45 -2.68
CA SER A 273 3.86 8.64 -3.03
C SER A 273 4.07 7.89 -4.34
N ARG A 274 3.12 7.02 -4.68
CA ARG A 274 3.11 6.30 -5.94
C ARG A 274 1.68 6.20 -6.47
N SER A 275 1.54 6.46 -7.76
CA SER A 275 0.28 6.26 -8.48
C SER A 275 0.45 5.23 -9.58
N ASP A 276 -0.49 4.30 -9.66
CA ASP A 276 -0.53 3.27 -10.69
C ASP A 276 -1.53 3.68 -11.80
N PHE A 277 -1.17 3.41 -13.04
CA PHE A 277 -1.91 3.81 -14.23
C PHE A 277 -2.17 2.62 -15.14
N LEU A 278 -3.30 2.64 -15.82
CA LEU A 278 -3.59 1.78 -16.95
C LEU A 278 -3.70 2.67 -18.20
N LEU A 279 -2.98 2.32 -19.25
CA LEU A 279 -3.07 2.95 -20.55
C LEU A 279 -3.89 2.05 -21.46
N ASP A 280 -5.12 2.46 -21.75
CA ASP A 280 -6.00 1.80 -22.70
C ASP A 280 -5.53 2.00 -24.15
N GLU A 281 -6.01 1.13 -25.05
CA GLU A 281 -5.69 1.15 -26.49
C GLU A 281 -6.40 2.28 -27.22
#